data_b173fde765e7163ec39bc4163c230270
#
_entry.id   b173fde765e7163ec39bc4163c230270
#
_cell.length_a   1.000
_cell.length_b   1.000
_cell.length_c   1.000
_cell.angle_alpha   90.00
_cell.angle_beta   90.00
_cell.angle_gamma   90.00
#
_symmetry.space_group_name_H-M   'P 1'
#
loop_
_entity.id
_entity.type
_entity.pdbx_description
1 polymer ?
#
loop_
_entity_poly.entity_id
_entity_poly.type
_entity_poly.pdbx_seq_one_letter_code
_entity_poly.pdbx_strand_id
1 'polypeptide(L)'
;YFLKDLFTDVIFPDHFLAGPTTTIHKQRGFLRVASFAAATVFIAVSVVALAWSYVGNKALVSGTLSAALNAPDVALTDAASLERNTEYLDKLGDRFDELLSYTQNGAPPRLWGFYRGERLLDDLQEVYARQFEKIFLIPTKRYMEDELYRFTAGDAPRTTAHSSDYYYAMLKAYIMLGEPKRVSTAYLERWLTAHWSEQLSRLYATYAVPDWVQSSIKRHMTLYARYLARVQQGRVELNKHLVASVQEQLRDIPIVERLYGLGLREIDESLRPFSVETTLQGSHQGSVVSDYIVPGVFTYEGWKGPFQSAMTRVLEGLGNEAWVIGEPDTKQVDLERGIKRLYFQDYVLHWRAFLKSLKLGPAVTPANMEELLSTLSQTDSPFMRILEAVDHNTVPEPEGIAKLQDTAAGLLGKVKEKLGLESVGKKFEKTKRDPDTAEFPGGVTIHFLAMHNLIAAQKDAKEEAPFIQYLAELRKAHQVFRPVLRSETVGPDTKTLARSIVAGEPNDLLQGVIKTDALLQKLDTELRESMLAVLSEPWLMTMRGVLERTRSDIDRRWGADVFQ
;
A
#
# COMPACT_ATOMS: atom_id res chain seq x y z
N TYR A 1 -44.88 66.52 -84.91
CA TYR A 1 -43.70 66.39 -85.73
C TYR A 1 -42.39 66.42 -84.93
N PHE A 2 -42.20 67.34 -84.06
CA PHE A 2 -40.97 67.56 -83.30
C PHE A 2 -40.53 66.37 -82.44
N LEU A 3 -41.40 65.64 -81.84
CA LEU A 3 -41.08 64.48 -81.00
C LEU A 3 -40.59 63.28 -81.84
N LYS A 4 -41.09 63.07 -83.02
CA LYS A 4 -40.65 61.99 -83.88
C LYS A 4 -39.24 62.17 -84.33
N ASP A 5 -38.90 63.36 -84.76
CA ASP A 5 -37.53 63.71 -85.23
C ASP A 5 -36.53 63.71 -84.08
N LEU A 6 -36.96 64.07 -82.81
CA LEU A 6 -36.16 63.97 -81.62
C LEU A 6 -35.80 62.51 -81.32
N PHE A 7 -36.76 61.63 -81.44
CA PHE A 7 -36.52 60.20 -81.18
C PHE A 7 -35.72 59.54 -82.30
N THR A 8 -36.03 59.85 -83.58
CA THR A 8 -35.43 59.17 -84.74
C THR A 8 -34.03 59.69 -85.08
N ASP A 9 -33.81 60.99 -84.93
CA ASP A 9 -32.58 61.64 -85.42
C ASP A 9 -31.58 61.94 -84.28
N VAL A 10 -32.01 61.98 -83.00
CA VAL A 10 -31.15 62.30 -81.89
C VAL A 10 -31.09 61.10 -80.88
N ILE A 11 -32.22 60.63 -80.37
CA ILE A 11 -32.15 59.67 -79.31
C ILE A 11 -31.81 58.25 -79.78
N PHE A 12 -32.39 57.79 -80.94
CA PHE A 12 -32.01 56.46 -81.43
C PHE A 12 -30.67 56.32 -82.03
N PRO A 13 -30.10 57.29 -82.77
CA PRO A 13 -28.70 57.23 -83.19
C PRO A 13 -27.70 57.27 -82.02
N ASP A 14 -28.05 58.05 -80.96
CA ASP A 14 -27.16 58.23 -79.81
C ASP A 14 -27.17 57.07 -78.82
N HIS A 15 -28.11 56.10 -79.00
CA HIS A 15 -28.16 54.95 -78.09
C HIS A 15 -26.83 54.12 -78.10
N PHE A 16 -26.03 54.21 -79.16
CA PHE A 16 -24.74 53.62 -79.28
C PHE A 16 -23.62 54.36 -78.49
N LEU A 17 -23.88 55.66 -78.19
CA LEU A 17 -22.95 56.43 -77.35
C LEU A 17 -23.02 56.05 -75.87
N ALA A 18 -24.07 55.37 -75.44
CA ALA A 18 -24.18 54.82 -74.08
C ALA A 18 -23.42 53.48 -73.88
N GLY A 19 -22.46 53.23 -74.73
CA GLY A 19 -21.58 52.07 -74.53
C GLY A 19 -20.70 52.23 -73.26
N PRO A 20 -20.44 51.15 -72.54
CA PRO A 20 -19.66 51.22 -71.36
C PRO A 20 -18.26 51.84 -71.65
N THR A 21 -17.90 52.88 -70.88
CA THR A 21 -16.67 53.64 -71.04
C THR A 21 -15.46 52.68 -71.08
N THR A 22 -14.46 52.99 -71.87
CA THR A 22 -13.21 52.20 -72.04
C THR A 22 -12.57 51.83 -70.70
N THR A 23 -12.84 52.62 -69.66
CA THR A 23 -12.43 52.36 -68.26
C THR A 23 -13.14 51.18 -67.67
N ILE A 24 -14.48 51.02 -67.94
CA ILE A 24 -15.30 49.88 -67.46
C ILE A 24 -14.89 48.58 -68.16
N HIS A 25 -14.59 48.64 -69.48
CA HIS A 25 -14.08 47.50 -70.23
C HIS A 25 -12.70 47.05 -69.75
N LYS A 26 -11.82 48.00 -69.46
CA LYS A 26 -10.50 47.69 -68.86
C LYS A 26 -10.64 47.12 -67.46
N GLN A 27 -11.50 47.67 -66.64
CA GLN A 27 -11.78 47.14 -65.28
C GLN A 27 -12.39 45.73 -65.33
N ARG A 28 -13.37 45.48 -66.20
CA ARG A 28 -13.95 44.14 -66.40
C ARG A 28 -12.94 43.14 -66.97
N GLY A 29 -12.09 43.58 -67.88
CA GLY A 29 -10.99 42.78 -68.41
C GLY A 29 -9.98 42.40 -67.30
N PHE A 30 -9.56 43.39 -66.52
CA PHE A 30 -8.68 43.18 -65.38
C PHE A 30 -9.30 42.24 -64.31
N LEU A 31 -10.57 42.46 -63.97
CA LEU A 31 -11.29 41.59 -63.02
C LEU A 31 -11.39 40.13 -63.52
N ARG A 32 -11.63 39.90 -64.81
CA ARG A 32 -11.60 38.56 -65.41
C ARG A 32 -10.23 37.92 -65.35
N VAL A 33 -9.17 38.61 -65.73
CA VAL A 33 -7.80 38.10 -65.64
C VAL A 33 -7.42 37.84 -64.20
N ALA A 34 -7.73 38.75 -63.28
CA ALA A 34 -7.47 38.58 -61.86
C ALA A 34 -8.24 37.38 -61.24
N SER A 35 -9.52 37.19 -61.67
CA SER A 35 -10.30 36.03 -61.21
C SER A 35 -9.77 34.69 -61.75
N PHE A 36 -9.34 34.65 -63.02
CA PHE A 36 -8.69 33.47 -63.59
C PHE A 36 -7.32 33.19 -62.93
N ALA A 37 -6.52 34.21 -62.66
CA ALA A 37 -5.28 34.08 -61.94
C ALA A 37 -5.49 33.57 -60.51
N ALA A 38 -6.48 34.14 -59.78
CA ALA A 38 -6.87 33.71 -58.46
C ALA A 38 -7.38 32.25 -58.45
N ALA A 39 -8.20 31.88 -59.43
CA ALA A 39 -8.67 30.50 -59.57
C ALA A 39 -7.53 29.52 -59.87
N THR A 40 -6.60 29.91 -60.74
CA THR A 40 -5.41 29.09 -61.07
C THR A 40 -4.51 28.90 -59.82
N VAL A 41 -4.26 29.97 -59.07
CA VAL A 41 -3.50 29.90 -57.81
C VAL A 41 -4.24 29.03 -56.80
N PHE A 42 -5.56 29.20 -56.65
CA PHE A 42 -6.37 28.38 -55.75
C PHE A 42 -6.30 26.89 -56.13
N ILE A 43 -6.43 26.55 -57.41
CA ILE A 43 -6.32 25.17 -57.90
C ILE A 43 -4.89 24.63 -57.61
N ALA A 44 -3.85 25.40 -57.92
CA ALA A 44 -2.47 25.00 -57.69
C ALA A 44 -2.22 24.74 -56.19
N VAL A 45 -2.65 25.64 -55.30
CA VAL A 45 -2.57 25.47 -53.84
C VAL A 45 -3.36 24.25 -53.38
N SER A 46 -4.58 24.03 -53.92
CA SER A 46 -5.42 22.86 -53.59
C SER A 46 -4.75 21.54 -54.01
N VAL A 47 -4.15 21.50 -55.23
CA VAL A 47 -3.41 20.31 -55.70
C VAL A 47 -2.21 20.01 -54.79
N VAL A 48 -1.42 21.05 -54.43
CA VAL A 48 -0.29 20.89 -53.50
C VAL A 48 -0.76 20.42 -52.13
N ALA A 49 -1.85 21.00 -51.59
CA ALA A 49 -2.43 20.60 -50.31
C ALA A 49 -2.92 19.15 -50.33
N LEU A 50 -3.59 18.72 -51.38
CA LEU A 50 -4.07 17.34 -51.56
C LEU A 50 -2.88 16.36 -51.72
N ALA A 51 -1.86 16.72 -52.51
CA ALA A 51 -0.65 15.89 -52.64
C ALA A 51 0.06 15.74 -51.29
N TRP A 52 0.21 16.82 -50.54
CA TRP A 52 0.78 16.80 -49.18
C TRP A 52 -0.03 15.93 -48.22
N SER A 53 -1.36 16.07 -48.23
CA SER A 53 -2.27 15.24 -47.46
C SER A 53 -2.17 13.76 -47.87
N TYR A 54 -2.10 13.45 -49.17
CA TYR A 54 -1.92 12.09 -49.66
C TYR A 54 -0.64 11.43 -49.16
N VAL A 55 0.49 12.15 -49.25
CA VAL A 55 1.79 11.67 -48.77
C VAL A 55 1.76 11.44 -47.26
N GLY A 56 1.16 12.37 -46.48
CA GLY A 56 0.99 12.25 -45.06
C GLY A 56 0.15 11.00 -44.66
N ASN A 57 -0.98 10.80 -45.32
CA ASN A 57 -1.84 9.62 -45.07
C ASN A 57 -1.18 8.30 -45.50
N LYS A 58 -0.47 8.31 -46.66
CA LYS A 58 0.30 7.12 -47.09
C LYS A 58 1.37 6.75 -46.07
N ALA A 59 2.10 7.73 -45.53
CA ALA A 59 3.12 7.51 -44.49
C ALA A 59 2.47 6.96 -43.18
N LEU A 60 1.32 7.49 -42.78
CA LEU A 60 0.57 7.01 -41.63
C LEU A 60 0.18 5.54 -41.80
N VAL A 61 -0.46 5.20 -42.94
CA VAL A 61 -0.89 3.81 -43.23
C VAL A 61 0.30 2.87 -43.31
N SER A 62 1.35 3.25 -44.06
CA SER A 62 2.55 2.39 -44.19
C SER A 62 3.27 2.19 -42.85
N GLY A 63 3.37 3.26 -42.02
CA GLY A 63 3.97 3.18 -40.70
C GLY A 63 3.16 2.26 -39.73
N THR A 64 1.84 2.38 -39.77
CA THR A 64 0.97 1.50 -38.98
C THR A 64 1.07 0.04 -39.45
N LEU A 65 1.03 -0.19 -40.75
CA LEU A 65 1.16 -1.53 -41.33
C LEU A 65 2.53 -2.16 -41.03
N SER A 66 3.62 -1.41 -41.13
CA SER A 66 4.96 -1.91 -40.81
C SER A 66 5.10 -2.27 -39.31
N ALA A 67 4.49 -1.49 -38.43
CA ALA A 67 4.42 -1.80 -37.00
C ALA A 67 3.64 -3.12 -36.75
N ALA A 68 2.53 -3.33 -37.47
CA ALA A 68 1.70 -4.52 -37.30
C ALA A 68 2.34 -5.83 -37.87
N LEU A 69 3.10 -5.74 -38.96
CA LEU A 69 3.65 -6.91 -39.66
C LEU A 69 4.89 -7.51 -38.98
N ASN A 70 5.63 -6.78 -38.17
CA ASN A 70 6.90 -7.20 -37.57
C ASN A 70 6.71 -7.88 -36.20
N ALA A 71 5.66 -8.71 -36.05
CA ALA A 71 5.41 -9.42 -34.80
C ALA A 71 6.56 -10.40 -34.50
N PRO A 72 7.18 -10.33 -33.30
CA PRO A 72 8.19 -11.29 -32.89
C PRO A 72 7.57 -12.68 -32.64
N ASP A 73 8.41 -13.72 -32.63
CA ASP A 73 7.98 -15.04 -32.19
C ASP A 73 7.65 -14.99 -30.69
N VAL A 74 6.47 -15.52 -30.33
CA VAL A 74 5.76 -15.18 -29.09
C VAL A 74 6.19 -16.03 -27.89
N ALA A 75 7.13 -16.97 -28.03
CA ALA A 75 7.53 -17.82 -26.91
C ALA A 75 8.23 -16.99 -25.82
N LEU A 76 7.56 -16.79 -24.68
CA LEU A 76 8.13 -16.20 -23.47
C LEU A 76 8.99 -17.25 -22.75
N THR A 77 10.25 -17.34 -23.14
CA THR A 77 11.19 -18.33 -22.57
C THR A 77 12.11 -17.71 -21.53
N ASP A 78 12.39 -16.40 -21.67
CA ASP A 78 13.33 -15.65 -20.84
C ASP A 78 13.04 -14.15 -20.84
N ALA A 79 13.78 -13.38 -20.03
CA ALA A 79 13.67 -11.93 -19.93
C ALA A 79 13.86 -11.22 -21.29
N ALA A 80 14.81 -11.70 -22.11
CA ALA A 80 15.10 -11.08 -23.41
C ALA A 80 13.94 -11.27 -24.41
N SER A 81 13.24 -12.39 -24.37
CA SER A 81 12.03 -12.62 -25.19
C SER A 81 10.88 -11.73 -24.72
N LEU A 82 10.72 -11.54 -23.42
CA LEU A 82 9.73 -10.63 -22.87
C LEU A 82 10.02 -9.18 -23.28
N GLU A 83 11.27 -8.72 -23.19
CA GLU A 83 11.67 -7.37 -23.60
C GLU A 83 11.34 -7.10 -25.07
N ARG A 84 11.70 -8.01 -25.98
CA ARG A 84 11.38 -7.89 -27.41
C ARG A 84 9.89 -7.83 -27.69
N ASN A 85 9.11 -8.68 -27.02
CA ASN A 85 7.65 -8.69 -27.15
C ASN A 85 7.02 -7.41 -26.60
N THR A 86 7.52 -6.90 -25.48
CA THR A 86 7.05 -5.66 -24.85
C THR A 86 7.38 -4.45 -25.73
N GLU A 87 8.61 -4.37 -26.28
CA GLU A 87 9.01 -3.30 -27.22
C GLU A 87 8.13 -3.29 -28.49
N TYR A 88 7.77 -4.49 -28.98
CA TYR A 88 6.84 -4.60 -30.11
C TYR A 88 5.43 -4.05 -29.75
N LEU A 89 4.90 -4.41 -28.59
CA LEU A 89 3.62 -3.89 -28.13
C LEU A 89 3.67 -2.38 -27.86
N ASP A 90 4.80 -1.84 -27.40
CA ASP A 90 4.98 -0.40 -27.26
C ASP A 90 4.86 0.33 -28.60
N LYS A 91 5.49 -0.20 -29.65
CA LYS A 91 5.37 0.36 -31.01
C LYS A 91 3.91 0.35 -31.51
N LEU A 92 3.15 -0.72 -31.22
CA LEU A 92 1.73 -0.75 -31.54
C LEU A 92 0.92 0.22 -30.68
N GLY A 93 1.22 0.28 -29.39
CA GLY A 93 0.57 1.19 -28.44
C GLY A 93 0.78 2.66 -28.79
N ASP A 94 1.99 3.04 -29.19
CA ASP A 94 2.31 4.41 -29.62
C ASP A 94 1.54 4.81 -30.88
N ARG A 95 1.38 3.88 -31.83
CA ARG A 95 0.52 4.10 -33.01
C ARG A 95 -0.94 4.20 -32.66
N PHE A 96 -1.39 3.39 -31.70
CA PHE A 96 -2.75 3.46 -31.18
C PHE A 96 -3.04 4.82 -30.54
N ASP A 97 -2.16 5.28 -29.64
CA ASP A 97 -2.29 6.57 -28.96
C ASP A 97 -2.24 7.74 -29.97
N GLU A 98 -1.37 7.66 -31.00
CA GLU A 98 -1.30 8.64 -32.08
C GLU A 98 -2.65 8.74 -32.84
N LEU A 99 -3.19 7.60 -33.30
CA LEU A 99 -4.47 7.56 -34.03
C LEU A 99 -5.65 7.98 -33.16
N LEU A 100 -5.66 7.57 -31.88
CA LEU A 100 -6.69 7.96 -30.92
C LEU A 100 -6.67 9.47 -30.68
N SER A 101 -5.49 10.07 -30.55
CA SER A 101 -5.35 11.53 -30.40
C SER A 101 -5.88 12.29 -31.61
N TYR A 102 -5.66 11.78 -32.83
CA TYR A 102 -6.18 12.38 -34.04
C TYR A 102 -7.71 12.26 -34.17
N THR A 103 -8.28 11.20 -33.65
CA THR A 103 -9.74 11.01 -33.61
C THR A 103 -10.40 11.95 -32.60
N GLN A 104 -9.77 12.18 -31.45
CA GLN A 104 -10.32 13.02 -30.36
C GLN A 104 -10.08 14.51 -30.57
N ASN A 105 -8.89 14.90 -31.02
CA ASN A 105 -8.44 16.29 -31.10
C ASN A 105 -8.42 16.85 -32.54
N GLY A 106 -8.79 16.01 -33.52
CA GLY A 106 -8.70 16.34 -34.94
C GLY A 106 -7.34 15.99 -35.55
N ALA A 107 -7.38 15.49 -36.78
CA ALA A 107 -6.17 15.15 -37.52
C ALA A 107 -5.37 16.41 -37.91
N PRO A 108 -4.02 16.36 -37.87
CA PRO A 108 -3.23 17.50 -38.28
C PRO A 108 -3.43 17.87 -39.77
N PRO A 109 -3.23 19.15 -40.17
CA PRO A 109 -3.53 19.63 -41.52
C PRO A 109 -2.95 18.78 -42.66
N ARG A 110 -1.78 18.16 -42.47
CA ARG A 110 -1.14 17.24 -43.42
C ARG A 110 -1.94 15.98 -43.74
N LEU A 111 -3.01 15.69 -43.00
CA LEU A 111 -3.89 14.51 -43.17
C LEU A 111 -5.26 14.88 -43.68
N TRP A 112 -5.62 16.16 -43.78
CA TRP A 112 -6.94 16.64 -44.19
C TRP A 112 -7.35 16.11 -45.57
N GLY A 113 -8.63 15.78 -45.72
CA GLY A 113 -9.21 15.32 -46.99
C GLY A 113 -9.08 13.83 -47.28
N PHE A 114 -8.01 13.16 -46.83
CA PHE A 114 -7.76 11.72 -47.03
C PHE A 114 -7.65 10.92 -45.75
N TYR A 115 -7.87 11.55 -44.59
CA TYR A 115 -7.73 10.87 -43.29
C TYR A 115 -8.65 9.66 -43.16
N ARG A 116 -8.06 8.50 -42.87
CA ARG A 116 -8.75 7.21 -42.68
C ARG A 116 -8.40 6.60 -41.31
N GLY A 117 -7.92 7.40 -40.37
CA GLY A 117 -7.42 6.94 -39.08
C GLY A 117 -8.44 6.20 -38.25
N GLU A 118 -9.73 6.54 -38.34
CA GLU A 118 -10.79 5.82 -37.60
C GLU A 118 -10.84 4.33 -37.97
N ARG A 119 -10.77 4.00 -39.28
CA ARG A 119 -10.75 2.60 -39.71
C ARG A 119 -9.44 1.89 -39.31
N LEU A 120 -8.31 2.59 -39.43
CA LEU A 120 -7.02 2.07 -39.01
C LEU A 120 -6.97 1.83 -37.51
N LEU A 121 -7.68 2.64 -36.70
CA LEU A 121 -7.75 2.51 -35.26
C LEU A 121 -8.41 1.18 -34.86
N ASP A 122 -9.54 0.83 -35.48
CA ASP A 122 -10.23 -0.43 -35.20
C ASP A 122 -9.38 -1.65 -35.57
N ASP A 123 -8.77 -1.64 -36.77
CA ASP A 123 -7.89 -2.71 -37.24
C ASP A 123 -6.65 -2.86 -36.34
N LEU A 124 -6.03 -1.74 -35.98
CA LEU A 124 -4.85 -1.73 -35.09
C LEU A 124 -5.19 -2.22 -33.69
N GLN A 125 -6.36 -1.85 -33.17
CA GLN A 125 -6.85 -2.31 -31.88
C GLN A 125 -7.02 -3.83 -31.85
N GLU A 126 -7.52 -4.41 -32.94
CA GLU A 126 -7.67 -5.85 -33.07
C GLU A 126 -6.30 -6.56 -33.13
N VAL A 127 -5.35 -6.02 -33.90
CA VAL A 127 -3.97 -6.56 -33.95
C VAL A 127 -3.29 -6.46 -32.57
N TYR A 128 -3.41 -5.31 -31.91
CA TYR A 128 -2.89 -5.12 -30.56
C TYR A 128 -3.47 -6.13 -29.58
N ALA A 129 -4.80 -6.29 -29.56
CA ALA A 129 -5.46 -7.21 -28.67
C ALA A 129 -5.04 -8.67 -28.88
N ARG A 130 -4.87 -9.11 -30.14
CA ARG A 130 -4.35 -10.45 -30.46
C ARG A 130 -2.93 -10.67 -29.99
N GLN A 131 -2.06 -9.68 -30.14
CA GLN A 131 -0.67 -9.83 -29.67
C GLN A 131 -0.62 -9.80 -28.14
N PHE A 132 -1.35 -8.91 -27.49
CA PHE A 132 -1.48 -8.89 -26.05
C PHE A 132 -2.00 -10.22 -25.51
N GLU A 133 -3.01 -10.81 -26.17
CA GLU A 133 -3.56 -12.13 -25.82
C GLU A 133 -2.47 -13.20 -25.81
N LYS A 134 -1.68 -13.27 -26.87
CA LYS A 134 -0.61 -14.27 -26.99
C LYS A 134 0.49 -14.07 -25.96
N ILE A 135 0.92 -12.83 -25.75
CA ILE A 135 2.09 -12.52 -24.92
C ILE A 135 1.73 -12.57 -23.44
N PHE A 136 0.63 -11.95 -23.05
CA PHE A 136 0.28 -11.77 -21.64
C PHE A 136 -0.90 -12.59 -21.18
N LEU A 137 -1.96 -12.66 -21.98
CA LEU A 137 -3.24 -13.21 -21.54
C LEU A 137 -3.27 -14.74 -21.47
N ILE A 138 -2.71 -15.43 -22.47
CA ILE A 138 -2.64 -16.91 -22.47
C ILE A 138 -1.81 -17.44 -21.31
N PRO A 139 -0.60 -16.91 -21.03
CA PRO A 139 0.16 -17.32 -19.83
C PRO A 139 -0.59 -17.01 -18.53
N THR A 140 -1.22 -15.83 -18.42
CA THR A 140 -2.02 -15.46 -17.26
C THR A 140 -3.20 -16.40 -17.05
N LYS A 141 -3.93 -16.73 -18.11
CA LYS A 141 -5.04 -17.69 -18.05
C LYS A 141 -4.58 -19.04 -17.54
N ARG A 142 -3.50 -19.59 -18.09
CA ARG A 142 -2.94 -20.88 -17.64
C ARG A 142 -2.58 -20.85 -16.17
N TYR A 143 -1.86 -19.81 -15.75
CA TYR A 143 -1.51 -19.62 -14.35
C TYR A 143 -2.75 -19.58 -13.45
N MET A 144 -3.78 -18.79 -13.84
CA MET A 144 -5.03 -18.71 -13.08
C MET A 144 -5.72 -20.08 -12.99
N GLU A 145 -5.85 -20.80 -14.09
CA GLU A 145 -6.49 -22.11 -14.12
C GLU A 145 -5.72 -23.13 -13.27
N ASP A 146 -4.39 -23.17 -13.37
CA ASP A 146 -3.54 -24.06 -12.58
C ASP A 146 -3.68 -23.78 -11.07
N GLU A 147 -3.65 -22.51 -10.67
CA GLU A 147 -3.81 -22.13 -9.25
C GLU A 147 -5.23 -22.41 -8.73
N LEU A 148 -6.26 -22.12 -9.53
CA LEU A 148 -7.65 -22.41 -9.17
C LEU A 148 -7.90 -23.94 -9.07
N TYR A 149 -7.26 -24.77 -9.92
CA TYR A 149 -7.30 -26.22 -9.80
C TYR A 149 -6.62 -26.71 -8.53
N ARG A 150 -5.45 -26.17 -8.16
CA ARG A 150 -4.78 -26.50 -6.89
C ARG A 150 -5.65 -26.15 -5.69
N PHE A 151 -6.35 -25.02 -5.74
CA PHE A 151 -7.30 -24.64 -4.69
C PHE A 151 -8.42 -25.68 -4.55
N THR A 152 -9.05 -26.09 -5.67
CA THR A 152 -10.14 -27.09 -5.63
C THR A 152 -9.66 -28.49 -5.26
N ALA A 153 -8.41 -28.85 -5.58
CA ALA A 153 -7.81 -30.14 -5.19
C ALA A 153 -7.44 -30.22 -3.70
N GLY A 154 -7.44 -29.09 -2.98
CA GLY A 154 -7.05 -29.05 -1.57
C GLY A 154 -5.53 -28.99 -1.35
N ASP A 155 -4.73 -28.84 -2.42
CA ASP A 155 -3.27 -28.73 -2.38
C ASP A 155 -2.79 -27.30 -2.08
N ALA A 156 -3.72 -26.37 -1.98
CA ALA A 156 -3.43 -24.98 -1.60
C ALA A 156 -3.11 -24.87 -0.10
N PRO A 157 -2.13 -24.06 0.30
CA PRO A 157 -1.84 -23.83 1.72
C PRO A 157 -3.06 -23.20 2.41
N ARG A 158 -3.74 -23.99 3.27
CA ARG A 158 -4.96 -23.58 4.00
C ARG A 158 -4.67 -22.73 5.24
N THR A 159 -3.51 -22.13 5.35
CA THR A 159 -3.00 -21.64 6.63
C THR A 159 -3.43 -20.26 7.04
N THR A 160 -4.13 -19.47 6.22
CA THR A 160 -4.59 -18.13 6.61
C THR A 160 -5.80 -17.66 5.79
N ALA A 161 -6.63 -16.79 6.36
CA ALA A 161 -7.70 -16.05 5.66
C ALA A 161 -7.21 -15.39 4.34
N HIS A 162 -5.92 -15.06 4.27
CA HIS A 162 -5.26 -14.52 3.09
C HIS A 162 -5.30 -15.43 1.86
N SER A 163 -5.34 -16.76 2.04
CA SER A 163 -5.41 -17.69 0.89
C SER A 163 -6.77 -17.67 0.19
N SER A 164 -7.86 -17.51 0.93
CA SER A 164 -9.20 -17.45 0.36
C SER A 164 -9.45 -16.21 -0.48
N ASP A 165 -8.94 -15.08 0.00
CA ASP A 165 -9.08 -13.80 -0.69
C ASP A 165 -8.25 -13.75 -1.98
N TYR A 166 -7.11 -14.40 -1.96
CA TYR A 166 -6.29 -14.56 -3.15
C TYR A 166 -7.07 -15.29 -4.25
N TYR A 167 -7.72 -16.41 -3.92
CA TYR A 167 -8.50 -17.18 -4.87
C TYR A 167 -9.79 -16.47 -5.28
N TYR A 168 -10.43 -15.74 -4.37
CA TYR A 168 -11.55 -14.88 -4.72
C TYR A 168 -11.15 -13.79 -5.71
N ALA A 169 -10.06 -13.07 -5.44
CA ALA A 169 -9.56 -12.02 -6.31
C ALA A 169 -9.16 -12.56 -7.69
N MET A 170 -8.54 -13.75 -7.71
CA MET A 170 -8.19 -14.43 -8.94
C MET A 170 -9.43 -14.89 -9.72
N LEU A 171 -10.42 -15.51 -9.07
CA LEU A 171 -11.68 -15.91 -9.69
C LEU A 171 -12.41 -14.73 -10.28
N LYS A 172 -12.49 -13.61 -9.55
CA LYS A 172 -13.10 -12.37 -10.02
C LYS A 172 -12.41 -11.84 -11.27
N ALA A 173 -11.08 -11.77 -11.27
CA ALA A 173 -10.31 -11.36 -12.44
C ALA A 173 -10.50 -12.34 -13.61
N TYR A 174 -10.50 -13.65 -13.36
CA TYR A 174 -10.71 -14.67 -14.36
C TYR A 174 -12.06 -14.55 -15.06
N ILE A 175 -13.15 -14.37 -14.29
CA ILE A 175 -14.48 -14.18 -14.85
C ILE A 175 -14.54 -12.85 -15.65
N MET A 176 -13.93 -11.77 -15.17
CA MET A 176 -13.87 -10.50 -15.91
C MET A 176 -13.17 -10.64 -17.26
N LEU A 177 -12.12 -11.46 -17.36
CA LEU A 177 -11.42 -11.70 -18.63
C LEU A 177 -12.28 -12.39 -19.68
N GLY A 178 -13.23 -13.23 -19.27
CA GLY A 178 -14.15 -13.93 -20.18
C GLY A 178 -15.50 -13.24 -20.37
N GLU A 179 -15.95 -12.43 -19.41
CA GLU A 179 -17.24 -11.73 -19.41
C GLU A 179 -17.08 -10.21 -19.36
N PRO A 180 -16.88 -9.52 -20.50
CA PRO A 180 -16.61 -8.08 -20.55
C PRO A 180 -17.65 -7.20 -19.85
N LYS A 181 -18.91 -7.64 -19.81
CA LYS A 181 -19.99 -6.92 -19.12
C LYS A 181 -19.77 -6.73 -17.62
N ARG A 182 -18.86 -7.53 -17.03
CA ARG A 182 -18.54 -7.52 -15.60
C ARG A 182 -17.23 -6.80 -15.29
N VAL A 183 -16.58 -6.22 -16.32
CA VAL A 183 -15.26 -5.62 -16.17
C VAL A 183 -15.31 -4.35 -15.35
N SER A 184 -14.60 -4.33 -14.24
CA SER A 184 -14.12 -3.14 -13.58
C SER A 184 -12.70 -2.84 -14.07
N THR A 185 -12.53 -1.80 -14.87
CA THR A 185 -11.24 -1.45 -15.47
C THR A 185 -10.16 -1.25 -14.40
N ALA A 186 -10.48 -0.50 -13.33
CA ALA A 186 -9.53 -0.23 -12.25
C ALA A 186 -9.14 -1.51 -11.48
N TYR A 187 -10.09 -2.43 -11.26
CA TYR A 187 -9.80 -3.70 -10.59
C TYR A 187 -8.91 -4.59 -11.45
N LEU A 188 -9.29 -4.78 -12.72
CA LEU A 188 -8.57 -5.68 -13.63
C LEU A 188 -7.16 -5.16 -13.92
N GLU A 189 -6.99 -3.85 -14.13
CA GLU A 189 -5.69 -3.20 -14.29
C GLU A 189 -4.78 -3.49 -13.09
N ARG A 190 -5.27 -3.26 -11.87
CA ARG A 190 -4.52 -3.48 -10.64
C ARG A 190 -4.12 -4.95 -10.49
N TRP A 191 -5.06 -5.86 -10.70
CA TRP A 191 -4.80 -7.29 -10.59
C TRP A 191 -3.76 -7.78 -11.60
N LEU A 192 -3.93 -7.43 -12.88
CA LEU A 192 -2.98 -7.81 -13.94
C LEU A 192 -1.58 -7.21 -13.69
N THR A 193 -1.51 -5.95 -13.26
CA THR A 193 -0.25 -5.29 -12.95
C THR A 193 0.48 -5.97 -11.80
N ALA A 194 -0.22 -6.29 -10.71
CA ALA A 194 0.35 -6.99 -9.56
C ALA A 194 0.85 -8.40 -9.95
N HIS A 195 0.03 -9.16 -10.68
CA HIS A 195 0.41 -10.47 -11.18
C HIS A 195 1.68 -10.43 -12.05
N TRP A 196 1.75 -9.51 -13.02
CA TRP A 196 2.91 -9.41 -13.89
C TRP A 196 4.14 -8.83 -13.19
N SER A 197 3.99 -7.97 -12.19
CA SER A 197 5.10 -7.55 -11.34
C SER A 197 5.74 -8.74 -10.60
N GLU A 198 4.93 -9.66 -10.11
CA GLU A 198 5.42 -10.90 -9.49
C GLU A 198 6.10 -11.83 -10.53
N GLN A 199 5.51 -12.00 -11.73
CA GLN A 199 6.14 -12.79 -12.80
C GLN A 199 7.47 -12.18 -13.26
N LEU A 200 7.57 -10.84 -13.34
CA LEU A 200 8.83 -10.15 -13.63
C LEU A 200 9.90 -10.46 -12.59
N SER A 201 9.57 -10.40 -11.31
CA SER A 201 10.51 -10.72 -10.23
C SER A 201 11.04 -12.16 -10.35
N ARG A 202 10.22 -13.09 -10.82
CA ARG A 202 10.64 -14.49 -11.08
C ARG A 202 11.50 -14.62 -12.35
N LEU A 203 11.15 -13.94 -13.43
CA LEU A 203 11.89 -13.97 -14.70
C LEU A 203 13.27 -13.33 -14.61
N TYR A 204 13.38 -12.27 -13.80
CA TYR A 204 14.62 -11.53 -13.58
C TYR A 204 15.39 -11.98 -12.33
N ALA A 205 15.06 -13.10 -11.74
CA ALA A 205 15.50 -13.64 -10.44
C ALA A 205 16.90 -13.21 -9.92
N THR A 206 17.85 -12.93 -10.83
CA THR A 206 19.25 -12.56 -10.52
C THR A 206 19.57 -11.10 -10.85
N TYR A 207 18.71 -10.40 -11.57
CA TYR A 207 18.93 -9.03 -12.06
C TYR A 207 17.78 -8.11 -11.66
N ALA A 208 18.05 -6.81 -11.54
CA ALA A 208 16.99 -5.83 -11.38
C ALA A 208 16.14 -5.73 -12.66
N VAL A 209 14.81 -5.68 -12.50
CA VAL A 209 13.89 -5.44 -13.61
C VAL A 209 14.13 -4.03 -14.15
N PRO A 210 14.39 -3.82 -15.45
CA PRO A 210 14.54 -2.48 -16.00
C PRO A 210 13.26 -1.65 -15.82
N ASP A 211 13.40 -0.39 -15.42
CA ASP A 211 12.27 0.53 -15.16
C ASP A 211 11.35 0.68 -16.37
N TRP A 212 11.91 0.70 -17.57
CA TRP A 212 11.12 0.80 -18.80
C TRP A 212 10.22 -0.42 -19.02
N VAL A 213 10.69 -1.64 -18.69
CA VAL A 213 9.89 -2.88 -18.80
C VAL A 213 8.71 -2.82 -17.85
N GLN A 214 8.96 -2.44 -16.60
CA GLN A 214 7.92 -2.33 -15.59
C GLN A 214 6.86 -1.28 -15.98
N SER A 215 7.30 -0.12 -16.43
CA SER A 215 6.42 0.97 -16.87
C SER A 215 5.60 0.59 -18.10
N SER A 216 6.22 -0.09 -19.07
CA SER A 216 5.58 -0.54 -20.29
C SER A 216 4.52 -1.61 -20.02
N ILE A 217 4.84 -2.62 -19.19
CA ILE A 217 3.87 -3.66 -18.82
C ILE A 217 2.66 -3.03 -18.11
N LYS A 218 2.88 -2.12 -17.17
CA LYS A 218 1.77 -1.39 -16.52
C LYS A 218 0.90 -0.66 -17.54
N ARG A 219 1.50 0.05 -18.50
CA ARG A 219 0.78 0.71 -19.60
C ARG A 219 -0.07 -0.28 -20.39
N HIS A 220 0.47 -1.44 -20.74
CA HIS A 220 -0.25 -2.44 -21.51
C HIS A 220 -1.39 -3.09 -20.71
N MET A 221 -1.25 -3.32 -19.41
CA MET A 221 -2.34 -3.81 -18.56
C MET A 221 -3.48 -2.79 -18.51
N THR A 222 -3.16 -1.49 -18.39
CA THR A 222 -4.15 -0.40 -18.43
C THR A 222 -4.88 -0.34 -19.78
N LEU A 223 -4.14 -0.38 -20.89
CA LEU A 223 -4.72 -0.34 -22.24
C LEU A 223 -5.64 -1.54 -22.49
N TYR A 224 -5.23 -2.75 -22.11
CA TYR A 224 -6.03 -3.94 -22.28
C TYR A 224 -7.30 -3.94 -21.41
N ALA A 225 -7.22 -3.53 -20.15
CA ALA A 225 -8.39 -3.41 -19.28
C ALA A 225 -9.43 -2.44 -19.86
N ARG A 226 -8.98 -1.32 -20.41
CA ARG A 226 -9.86 -0.34 -21.11
C ARG A 226 -10.45 -0.89 -22.40
N TYR A 227 -9.67 -1.66 -23.16
CA TYR A 227 -10.15 -2.35 -24.35
C TYR A 227 -11.26 -3.34 -23.99
N LEU A 228 -11.02 -4.21 -23.01
CA LEU A 228 -11.97 -5.25 -22.62
C LEU A 228 -13.32 -4.68 -22.14
N ALA A 229 -13.31 -3.52 -21.48
CA ALA A 229 -14.54 -2.84 -21.05
C ALA A 229 -15.41 -2.31 -22.21
N ARG A 230 -14.90 -2.26 -23.45
CA ARG A 230 -15.60 -1.75 -24.63
C ARG A 230 -16.10 -2.85 -25.57
N VAL A 231 -15.52 -4.04 -25.50
CA VAL A 231 -15.89 -5.15 -26.37
C VAL A 231 -17.09 -5.93 -25.81
N GLN A 232 -17.83 -6.58 -26.69
CA GLN A 232 -19.01 -7.37 -26.29
C GLN A 232 -18.65 -8.79 -25.87
N GLN A 233 -17.57 -9.34 -26.39
CA GLN A 233 -17.09 -10.68 -26.08
C GLN A 233 -15.65 -10.65 -25.58
N GLY A 234 -15.37 -11.36 -24.49
CA GLY A 234 -14.03 -11.60 -24.02
C GLY A 234 -13.26 -12.56 -24.94
N ARG A 235 -11.93 -12.42 -24.92
CA ARG A 235 -11.04 -13.32 -25.69
C ARG A 235 -10.67 -14.59 -24.91
N VAL A 236 -10.98 -14.61 -23.61
CA VAL A 236 -10.76 -15.76 -22.75
C VAL A 236 -12.01 -16.61 -22.69
N GLU A 237 -11.92 -17.85 -23.14
CA GLU A 237 -12.94 -18.85 -22.90
C GLU A 237 -12.83 -19.38 -21.47
N LEU A 238 -13.89 -19.18 -20.67
CA LEU A 238 -13.91 -19.59 -19.27
C LEU A 238 -14.18 -21.09 -19.14
N ASN A 239 -13.42 -21.76 -18.29
CA ASN A 239 -13.74 -23.11 -17.83
C ASN A 239 -14.87 -23.05 -16.79
N LYS A 240 -16.11 -23.24 -17.24
CA LYS A 240 -17.31 -23.11 -16.39
C LYS A 240 -17.35 -24.12 -15.24
N HIS A 241 -16.81 -25.32 -15.43
CA HIS A 241 -16.72 -26.32 -14.37
C HIS A 241 -15.76 -25.88 -13.27
N LEU A 242 -14.58 -25.38 -13.66
CA LEU A 242 -13.62 -24.84 -12.71
C LEU A 242 -14.21 -23.66 -11.93
N VAL A 243 -14.87 -22.71 -12.63
CA VAL A 243 -15.55 -21.58 -11.98
C VAL A 243 -16.54 -22.07 -10.95
N ALA A 244 -17.42 -23.03 -11.30
CA ALA A 244 -18.43 -23.56 -10.38
C ALA A 244 -17.81 -24.25 -9.17
N SER A 245 -16.77 -25.08 -9.36
CA SER A 245 -16.08 -25.77 -8.26
C SER A 245 -15.38 -24.80 -7.31
N VAL A 246 -14.73 -23.75 -7.85
CA VAL A 246 -14.10 -22.71 -7.03
C VAL A 246 -15.14 -21.90 -6.27
N GLN A 247 -16.27 -21.55 -6.91
CA GLN A 247 -17.38 -20.86 -6.26
C GLN A 247 -17.95 -21.66 -5.08
N GLU A 248 -18.16 -22.96 -5.26
CA GLU A 248 -18.64 -23.86 -4.20
C GLU A 248 -17.68 -23.85 -3.01
N GLN A 249 -16.40 -24.05 -3.26
CA GLN A 249 -15.39 -24.09 -2.20
C GLN A 249 -15.19 -22.74 -1.49
N LEU A 250 -15.32 -21.62 -2.22
CA LEU A 250 -15.28 -20.28 -1.61
C LEU A 250 -16.51 -19.98 -0.76
N ARG A 251 -17.67 -20.62 -1.02
CA ARG A 251 -18.87 -20.48 -0.16
C ARG A 251 -18.72 -21.16 1.19
N ASP A 252 -17.91 -22.23 1.28
CA ASP A 252 -17.64 -22.93 2.52
C ASP A 252 -16.81 -22.09 3.51
N ILE A 253 -16.17 -21.03 3.05
CA ILE A 253 -15.38 -20.12 3.87
C ILE A 253 -16.31 -19.04 4.46
N PRO A 254 -16.22 -18.78 5.78
CA PRO A 254 -17.03 -17.74 6.41
C PRO A 254 -16.91 -16.40 5.69
N ILE A 255 -18.04 -15.81 5.34
CA ILE A 255 -18.07 -14.57 4.55
C ILE A 255 -17.31 -13.43 5.22
N VAL A 256 -17.33 -13.37 6.54
CA VAL A 256 -16.63 -12.34 7.33
C VAL A 256 -15.12 -12.39 7.11
N GLU A 257 -14.52 -13.59 7.15
CA GLU A 257 -13.09 -13.80 6.93
C GLU A 257 -12.69 -13.37 5.51
N ARG A 258 -13.50 -13.75 4.53
CA ARG A 258 -13.30 -13.42 3.13
C ARG A 258 -13.37 -11.92 2.86
N LEU A 259 -14.37 -11.22 3.42
CA LEU A 259 -14.52 -9.77 3.27
C LEU A 259 -13.41 -9.00 4.01
N TYR A 260 -13.00 -9.49 5.17
CA TYR A 260 -11.88 -8.93 5.91
C TYR A 260 -10.59 -8.96 5.08
N GLY A 261 -10.25 -10.11 4.51
CA GLY A 261 -9.07 -10.22 3.67
C GLY A 261 -9.15 -9.37 2.39
N LEU A 262 -10.31 -9.32 1.71
CA LEU A 262 -10.53 -8.39 0.58
C LEU A 262 -10.26 -6.95 0.98
N GLY A 263 -10.76 -6.53 2.14
CA GLY A 263 -10.55 -5.18 2.65
C GLY A 263 -9.08 -4.87 2.93
N LEU A 264 -8.34 -5.80 3.49
CA LEU A 264 -6.90 -5.62 3.71
C LEU A 264 -6.12 -5.42 2.40
N ARG A 265 -6.52 -6.10 1.31
CA ARG A 265 -5.88 -5.95 -0.02
C ARG A 265 -6.24 -4.65 -0.73
N GLU A 266 -7.38 -4.05 -0.40
CA GLU A 266 -7.77 -2.75 -0.95
C GLU A 266 -7.02 -1.58 -0.32
N ILE A 267 -6.33 -1.83 0.80
CA ILE A 267 -5.55 -0.81 1.49
C ILE A 267 -4.23 -0.63 0.76
N ASP A 268 -3.89 0.61 0.47
CA ASP A 268 -2.67 0.97 -0.23
C ASP A 268 -1.44 0.52 0.59
N GLU A 269 -0.53 -0.21 -0.04
CA GLU A 269 0.76 -0.61 0.52
C GLU A 269 1.67 0.58 0.84
N SER A 270 1.30 1.81 0.41
CA SER A 270 2.02 3.05 0.74
C SER A 270 1.90 3.46 2.22
N LEU A 271 1.03 2.81 3.01
CA LEU A 271 0.96 3.06 4.45
C LEU A 271 2.30 2.73 5.11
N ARG A 272 2.88 3.75 5.74
CA ARG A 272 4.18 3.59 6.42
C ARG A 272 4.06 2.55 7.53
N PRO A 273 4.86 1.49 7.49
CA PRO A 273 4.92 0.54 8.58
C PRO A 273 5.56 1.20 9.82
N PHE A 274 5.22 0.69 10.98
CA PHE A 274 5.86 1.12 12.23
C PHE A 274 7.05 0.21 12.56
N SER A 275 8.20 0.82 12.83
CA SER A 275 9.41 0.12 13.28
C SER A 275 10.14 0.92 14.35
N VAL A 276 11.06 0.26 15.07
CA VAL A 276 11.96 0.91 16.05
C VAL A 276 12.82 1.95 15.34
N GLU A 277 13.33 1.67 14.14
CA GLU A 277 14.23 2.55 13.39
C GLU A 277 13.53 3.85 12.98
N THR A 278 12.23 3.79 12.68
CA THR A 278 11.45 5.01 12.36
C THR A 278 11.12 5.84 13.59
N THR A 279 11.07 5.21 14.77
CA THR A 279 10.75 5.84 16.05
C THR A 279 11.98 6.42 16.73
N LEU A 280 13.10 5.68 16.70
CA LEU A 280 14.36 6.07 17.29
C LEU A 280 15.31 6.65 16.25
N GLN A 281 15.42 7.97 16.20
CA GLN A 281 16.33 8.68 15.29
C GLN A 281 17.46 9.38 16.09
N GLY A 282 18.54 9.73 15.39
CA GLY A 282 19.66 10.47 15.97
C GLY A 282 20.42 9.68 17.04
N SER A 283 20.63 10.26 18.22
CA SER A 283 21.42 9.68 19.32
C SER A 283 20.84 8.41 19.94
N HIS A 284 19.58 8.08 19.64
CA HIS A 284 18.91 6.88 20.16
C HIS A 284 18.94 5.70 19.18
N GLN A 285 19.44 5.91 17.97
CA GLN A 285 19.50 4.87 16.95
C GLN A 285 20.34 3.70 17.42
N GLY A 286 19.81 2.48 17.29
CA GLY A 286 20.50 1.24 17.67
C GLY A 286 20.55 0.95 19.18
N SER A 287 20.04 1.83 20.07
CA SER A 287 19.97 1.59 21.51
C SER A 287 18.95 0.51 21.90
N VAL A 288 17.85 0.46 21.18
CA VAL A 288 16.84 -0.61 21.19
C VAL A 288 16.62 -1.05 19.76
N VAL A 289 16.47 -2.33 19.52
CA VAL A 289 16.26 -2.94 18.21
C VAL A 289 15.07 -3.89 18.23
N SER A 290 14.48 -4.10 17.06
CA SER A 290 13.37 -5.05 16.87
C SER A 290 13.53 -5.71 15.51
N ASP A 291 13.35 -7.02 15.45
CA ASP A 291 13.29 -7.77 14.20
C ASP A 291 11.87 -7.75 13.58
N TYR A 292 10.90 -7.12 14.26
CA TYR A 292 9.50 -7.09 13.87
C TYR A 292 9.07 -5.69 13.43
N ILE A 293 8.40 -5.65 12.28
CA ILE A 293 7.83 -4.42 11.72
C ILE A 293 6.31 -4.56 11.73
N VAL A 294 5.59 -3.63 12.37
CA VAL A 294 4.13 -3.60 12.36
C VAL A 294 3.64 -3.05 11.02
N PRO A 295 2.84 -3.80 10.25
CA PRO A 295 2.30 -3.29 8.99
C PRO A 295 1.50 -2.01 9.20
N GLY A 296 1.62 -1.05 8.27
CA GLY A 296 0.98 0.25 8.39
C GLY A 296 -0.54 0.21 8.57
N VAL A 297 -1.19 -0.83 8.06
CA VAL A 297 -2.63 -1.04 8.25
C VAL A 297 -3.01 -1.24 9.72
N PHE A 298 -2.12 -1.79 10.55
CA PHE A 298 -2.33 -2.00 11.99
C PHE A 298 -1.71 -0.89 12.85
N THR A 299 -1.73 0.34 12.36
CA THR A 299 -1.37 1.55 13.08
C THR A 299 -2.61 2.43 13.29
N TYR A 300 -2.50 3.44 14.14
CA TYR A 300 -3.58 4.41 14.35
C TYR A 300 -4.02 5.07 13.03
N GLU A 301 -3.07 5.46 12.18
CA GLU A 301 -3.35 6.05 10.87
C GLU A 301 -4.00 5.03 9.91
N GLY A 302 -3.59 3.77 9.98
CA GLY A 302 -4.21 2.67 9.22
C GLY A 302 -5.68 2.46 9.57
N TRP A 303 -6.01 2.49 10.86
CA TRP A 303 -7.38 2.38 11.35
C TRP A 303 -8.24 3.59 10.98
N LYS A 304 -7.75 4.81 11.22
CA LYS A 304 -8.53 6.06 11.18
C LYS A 304 -9.12 6.38 9.80
N GLY A 305 -8.48 6.00 8.72
CA GLY A 305 -8.93 6.32 7.37
C GLY A 305 -8.92 5.12 6.41
N PRO A 306 -7.75 4.57 6.07
CA PRO A 306 -7.60 3.53 5.04
C PRO A 306 -8.45 2.30 5.29
N PHE A 307 -8.43 1.73 6.50
CA PHE A 307 -9.23 0.55 6.84
C PHE A 307 -10.73 0.82 6.77
N GLN A 308 -11.21 1.93 7.35
CA GLN A 308 -12.62 2.30 7.31
C GLN A 308 -13.11 2.49 5.87
N SER A 309 -12.33 3.19 5.05
CA SER A 309 -12.66 3.42 3.64
C SER A 309 -12.67 2.13 2.82
N ALA A 310 -11.73 1.21 3.05
CA ALA A 310 -11.69 -0.07 2.38
C ALA A 310 -12.90 -0.94 2.77
N MET A 311 -13.24 -0.99 4.06
CA MET A 311 -14.41 -1.74 4.53
C MET A 311 -15.72 -1.21 3.95
N THR A 312 -15.90 0.10 3.91
CA THR A 312 -17.08 0.70 3.29
C THR A 312 -17.20 0.28 1.84
N ARG A 313 -16.11 0.37 1.05
CA ARG A 313 -16.12 -0.06 -0.36
C ARG A 313 -16.42 -1.54 -0.53
N VAL A 314 -15.83 -2.41 0.31
CA VAL A 314 -16.07 -3.86 0.26
C VAL A 314 -17.53 -4.18 0.57
N LEU A 315 -18.12 -3.56 1.60
CA LEU A 315 -19.52 -3.77 1.98
C LEU A 315 -20.49 -3.21 0.94
N GLU A 316 -20.23 -2.04 0.38
CA GLU A 316 -21.02 -1.47 -0.73
C GLU A 316 -20.91 -2.32 -2.01
N GLY A 317 -19.76 -2.94 -2.24
CA GLY A 317 -19.51 -3.80 -3.40
C GLY A 317 -20.22 -5.16 -3.35
N LEU A 318 -20.63 -5.63 -2.17
CA LEU A 318 -21.21 -6.97 -1.98
C LEU A 318 -22.37 -7.29 -2.91
N GLY A 319 -23.35 -6.39 -3.00
CA GLY A 319 -24.52 -6.57 -3.88
C GLY A 319 -24.14 -6.58 -5.37
N ASN A 320 -23.13 -5.80 -5.76
CA ASN A 320 -22.65 -5.72 -7.13
C ASN A 320 -21.74 -6.88 -7.53
N GLU A 321 -21.23 -7.65 -6.56
CA GLU A 321 -20.28 -8.74 -6.77
C GLU A 321 -20.86 -10.14 -6.50
N ALA A 322 -22.19 -10.24 -6.29
CA ALA A 322 -22.88 -11.51 -6.12
C ALA A 322 -22.63 -12.52 -7.26
N TRP A 323 -22.30 -12.03 -8.45
CA TRP A 323 -21.94 -12.86 -9.59
C TRP A 323 -20.62 -13.65 -9.42
N VAL A 324 -19.76 -13.26 -8.47
CA VAL A 324 -18.50 -13.98 -8.22
C VAL A 324 -18.77 -15.27 -7.45
N ILE A 325 -19.56 -15.24 -6.37
CA ILE A 325 -19.81 -16.40 -5.50
C ILE A 325 -21.23 -16.52 -4.94
N GLY A 326 -22.15 -15.65 -5.34
CA GLY A 326 -23.53 -15.59 -4.83
C GLY A 326 -23.72 -14.52 -3.75
N GLU A 327 -25.00 -14.22 -3.44
CA GLU A 327 -25.35 -13.26 -2.40
C GLU A 327 -25.12 -13.84 -1.00
N PRO A 328 -24.66 -13.03 -0.04
CA PRO A 328 -24.51 -13.48 1.35
C PRO A 328 -25.88 -13.56 2.03
N ASP A 329 -26.09 -14.61 2.81
CA ASP A 329 -27.27 -14.81 3.66
C ASP A 329 -27.11 -14.15 5.06
N THR A 330 -26.33 -13.07 5.15
CA THR A 330 -25.98 -12.44 6.42
C THR A 330 -26.27 -10.94 6.37
N LYS A 331 -26.80 -10.37 7.46
CA LYS A 331 -27.07 -8.94 7.56
C LYS A 331 -25.77 -8.12 7.54
N GLN A 332 -25.78 -6.99 6.86
CA GLN A 332 -24.61 -6.10 6.71
C GLN A 332 -24.01 -5.65 8.05
N VAL A 333 -24.86 -5.38 9.06
CA VAL A 333 -24.40 -4.97 10.41
C VAL A 333 -23.58 -6.08 11.10
N ASP A 334 -23.97 -7.34 10.91
CA ASP A 334 -23.26 -8.48 11.51
C ASP A 334 -21.93 -8.73 10.79
N LEU A 335 -21.89 -8.48 9.48
CA LEU A 335 -20.64 -8.53 8.68
C LEU A 335 -19.65 -7.47 9.13
N GLU A 336 -20.08 -6.22 9.26
CA GLU A 336 -19.23 -5.11 9.70
C GLU A 336 -18.63 -5.38 11.09
N ARG A 337 -19.46 -5.87 12.03
CA ARG A 337 -19.02 -6.24 13.37
C ARG A 337 -18.01 -7.40 13.34
N GLY A 338 -18.27 -8.41 12.53
CA GLY A 338 -17.37 -9.56 12.37
C GLY A 338 -16.02 -9.17 11.79
N ILE A 339 -16.01 -8.33 10.74
CA ILE A 339 -14.80 -7.81 10.11
C ILE A 339 -13.98 -6.98 11.10
N LYS A 340 -14.62 -6.08 11.84
CA LYS A 340 -13.96 -5.25 12.85
C LYS A 340 -13.31 -6.11 13.95
N ARG A 341 -13.99 -7.20 14.36
CA ARG A 341 -13.44 -8.15 15.33
C ARG A 341 -12.16 -8.80 14.83
N LEU A 342 -12.14 -9.33 13.60
CA LEU A 342 -10.94 -9.95 13.00
C LEU A 342 -9.79 -8.93 12.89
N TYR A 343 -10.09 -7.72 12.44
CA TYR A 343 -9.08 -6.66 12.35
C TYR A 343 -8.45 -6.34 13.71
N PHE A 344 -9.25 -6.23 14.77
CA PHE A 344 -8.72 -5.95 16.10
C PHE A 344 -7.95 -7.13 16.70
N GLN A 345 -8.32 -8.37 16.36
CA GLN A 345 -7.53 -9.54 16.74
C GLN A 345 -6.13 -9.49 16.12
N ASP A 346 -6.04 -9.26 14.81
CA ASP A 346 -4.75 -9.14 14.11
C ASP A 346 -3.96 -7.92 14.60
N TYR A 347 -4.63 -6.80 14.85
CA TYR A 347 -4.02 -5.60 15.42
C TYR A 347 -3.29 -5.90 16.74
N VAL A 348 -3.98 -6.58 17.65
CA VAL A 348 -3.39 -6.98 18.94
C VAL A 348 -2.23 -7.95 18.75
N LEU A 349 -2.36 -8.93 17.85
CA LEU A 349 -1.30 -9.89 17.55
C LEU A 349 -0.02 -9.20 17.03
N HIS A 350 -0.16 -8.25 16.10
CA HIS A 350 0.97 -7.51 15.55
C HIS A 350 1.70 -6.67 16.61
N TRP A 351 0.97 -5.96 17.46
CA TRP A 351 1.59 -5.15 18.53
C TRP A 351 2.20 -5.99 19.64
N ARG A 352 1.61 -7.13 19.99
CA ARG A 352 2.23 -8.08 20.92
C ARG A 352 3.51 -8.69 20.34
N ALA A 353 3.49 -9.09 19.07
CA ALA A 353 4.67 -9.59 18.37
C ALA A 353 5.80 -8.54 18.34
N PHE A 354 5.45 -7.27 18.08
CA PHE A 354 6.40 -6.16 18.14
C PHE A 354 7.02 -6.02 19.54
N LEU A 355 6.21 -5.94 20.59
CA LEU A 355 6.71 -5.82 21.97
C LEU A 355 7.60 -7.01 22.38
N LYS A 356 7.27 -8.21 21.93
CA LYS A 356 8.03 -9.43 22.17
C LYS A 356 9.39 -9.43 21.45
N SER A 357 9.50 -8.76 20.31
CA SER A 357 10.72 -8.71 19.51
C SER A 357 11.73 -7.65 19.97
N LEU A 358 11.37 -6.79 20.92
CA LEU A 358 12.24 -5.75 21.44
C LEU A 358 13.47 -6.34 22.14
N LYS A 359 14.63 -5.79 21.85
CA LYS A 359 15.93 -6.15 22.47
C LYS A 359 16.76 -4.90 22.65
N LEU A 360 17.68 -4.92 23.63
CA LEU A 360 18.70 -3.88 23.69
C LEU A 360 19.69 -4.01 22.52
N GLY A 361 20.20 -2.88 22.09
CA GLY A 361 21.30 -2.84 21.14
C GLY A 361 22.57 -3.49 21.72
N PRO A 362 23.49 -3.94 20.87
CA PRO A 362 24.69 -4.64 21.30
C PRO A 362 25.64 -3.73 22.10
N ALA A 363 26.00 -4.15 23.31
CA ALA A 363 26.98 -3.48 24.15
C ALA A 363 27.96 -4.53 24.73
N VAL A 364 29.07 -4.74 24.04
CA VAL A 364 30.02 -5.80 24.35
C VAL A 364 31.08 -5.35 25.35
N THR A 365 31.54 -4.11 25.27
CA THR A 365 32.57 -3.57 26.17
C THR A 365 31.94 -2.79 27.32
N PRO A 366 32.59 -2.71 28.49
CA PRO A 366 32.08 -1.88 29.58
C PRO A 366 31.87 -0.40 29.23
N ALA A 367 32.65 0.15 28.30
CA ALA A 367 32.46 1.52 27.81
C ALA A 367 31.16 1.66 27.00
N ASN A 368 30.89 0.73 26.08
CA ASN A 368 29.63 0.70 25.31
C ASN A 368 28.43 0.41 26.22
N MET A 369 28.62 -0.41 27.27
CA MET A 369 27.57 -0.64 28.28
C MET A 369 27.25 0.64 29.06
N GLU A 370 28.24 1.44 29.42
CA GLU A 370 28.04 2.73 30.10
C GLU A 370 27.32 3.74 29.17
N GLU A 371 27.74 3.83 27.91
CA GLU A 371 27.15 4.72 26.92
C GLU A 371 25.67 4.38 26.69
N LEU A 372 25.38 3.08 26.53
CA LEU A 372 24.00 2.60 26.37
C LEU A 372 23.17 2.88 27.63
N LEU A 373 23.70 2.59 28.82
CA LEU A 373 23.02 2.88 30.09
C LEU A 373 22.76 4.38 30.27
N SER A 374 23.70 5.24 29.86
CA SER A 374 23.53 6.68 29.83
C SER A 374 22.35 7.09 28.95
N THR A 375 22.27 6.55 27.73
CA THR A 375 21.20 6.82 26.76
C THR A 375 19.86 6.36 27.29
N LEU A 376 19.77 5.14 27.83
CA LEU A 376 18.53 4.55 28.35
C LEU A 376 17.99 5.27 29.59
N SER A 377 18.86 5.91 30.39
CA SER A 377 18.49 6.61 31.63
C SER A 377 18.07 8.07 31.44
N GLN A 378 18.11 8.62 30.22
CA GLN A 378 17.73 9.99 29.93
C GLN A 378 16.22 10.20 30.12
N THR A 379 15.81 11.47 30.27
CA THR A 379 14.38 11.81 30.40
C THR A 379 13.62 11.48 29.12
N ASP A 380 14.26 11.69 27.97
CA ASP A 380 13.73 11.31 26.66
C ASP A 380 14.29 9.92 26.23
N SER A 381 14.24 8.97 27.15
CA SER A 381 14.75 7.62 26.96
C SER A 381 14.19 6.95 25.70
N PRO A 382 15.01 6.15 24.96
CA PRO A 382 14.51 5.30 23.87
C PRO A 382 13.32 4.45 24.27
N PHE A 383 13.32 3.92 25.49
CA PHE A 383 12.16 3.18 26.02
C PHE A 383 10.91 4.02 26.12
N MET A 384 11.02 5.28 26.62
CA MET A 384 9.88 6.19 26.73
C MET A 384 9.30 6.48 25.35
N ARG A 385 10.14 6.79 24.36
CA ARG A 385 9.69 7.05 22.97
C ARG A 385 8.97 5.86 22.35
N ILE A 386 9.49 4.65 22.57
CA ILE A 386 8.82 3.42 22.08
C ILE A 386 7.48 3.23 22.79
N LEU A 387 7.42 3.38 24.11
CA LEU A 387 6.18 3.21 24.88
C LEU A 387 5.13 4.26 24.52
N GLU A 388 5.52 5.51 24.31
CA GLU A 388 4.62 6.58 23.82
C GLU A 388 4.10 6.29 22.42
N ALA A 389 4.95 5.76 21.53
CA ALA A 389 4.53 5.36 20.19
C ALA A 389 3.59 4.14 20.22
N VAL A 390 3.83 3.18 21.12
CA VAL A 390 2.92 2.05 21.38
C VAL A 390 1.59 2.56 21.93
N ASP A 391 1.61 3.46 22.92
CA ASP A 391 0.42 4.06 23.50
C ASP A 391 -0.44 4.75 22.43
N HIS A 392 0.17 5.61 21.63
CA HIS A 392 -0.52 6.30 20.54
C HIS A 392 -1.19 5.33 19.55
N ASN A 393 -0.49 4.28 19.17
CA ASN A 393 -1.00 3.35 18.17
C ASN A 393 -1.97 2.30 18.73
N THR A 394 -1.92 1.97 20.01
CA THR A 394 -2.79 0.96 20.62
C THR A 394 -4.08 1.52 21.24
N VAL A 395 -4.37 2.80 20.96
CA VAL A 395 -5.65 3.47 21.25
C VAL A 395 -6.32 3.92 19.94
N PRO A 396 -6.69 3.01 19.04
CA PRO A 396 -7.30 3.39 17.77
C PRO A 396 -8.69 4.03 17.94
N GLU A 397 -9.41 3.73 19.04
CA GLU A 397 -10.74 4.26 19.35
C GLU A 397 -10.72 5.06 20.67
N PRO A 398 -10.40 6.36 20.66
CA PRO A 398 -10.30 7.18 21.88
C PRO A 398 -11.63 7.30 22.66
N GLU A 399 -12.79 7.19 21.98
CA GLU A 399 -14.09 7.22 22.63
C GLU A 399 -14.37 5.98 23.50
N GLY A 400 -13.66 4.87 23.24
CA GLY A 400 -13.77 3.63 24.03
C GLY A 400 -13.19 3.76 25.43
N ILE A 401 -12.21 4.64 25.67
CA ILE A 401 -11.52 4.76 26.98
C ILE A 401 -12.45 5.24 28.08
N ALA A 402 -13.31 6.21 27.82
CA ALA A 402 -14.27 6.71 28.81
C ALA A 402 -15.29 5.62 29.22
N LYS A 403 -15.75 4.82 28.27
CA LYS A 403 -16.65 3.67 28.53
C LYS A 403 -15.92 2.51 29.21
N LEU A 404 -14.61 2.34 28.98
CA LEU A 404 -13.80 1.27 29.57
C LEU A 404 -13.42 1.55 31.02
N GLN A 405 -13.16 2.80 31.39
CA GLN A 405 -12.93 3.17 32.81
C GLN A 405 -14.15 2.85 33.66
N ASP A 406 -15.35 3.10 33.15
CA ASP A 406 -16.60 2.73 33.82
C ASP A 406 -16.80 1.19 33.86
N THR A 407 -16.42 0.48 32.80
CA THR A 407 -16.56 -0.98 32.70
C THR A 407 -15.47 -1.71 33.51
N ALA A 408 -14.26 -1.23 33.54
CA ALA A 408 -13.17 -1.78 34.35
C ALA A 408 -13.43 -1.54 35.85
N ALA A 409 -13.94 -0.37 36.22
CA ALA A 409 -14.42 -0.11 37.58
C ALA A 409 -15.59 -1.05 37.98
N GLY A 410 -16.48 -1.35 37.01
CA GLY A 410 -17.58 -2.32 37.19
C GLY A 410 -17.10 -3.78 37.28
N LEU A 411 -16.05 -4.17 36.56
CA LEU A 411 -15.44 -5.52 36.65
C LEU A 411 -14.63 -5.69 37.93
N LEU A 412 -13.86 -4.68 38.35
CA LEU A 412 -13.15 -4.64 39.64
C LEU A 412 -14.16 -4.65 40.82
N GLY A 413 -15.30 -3.97 40.66
CA GLY A 413 -16.42 -4.04 41.62
C GLY A 413 -16.97 -5.47 41.79
N LYS A 414 -17.17 -6.20 40.68
CA LYS A 414 -17.65 -7.60 40.70
C LYS A 414 -16.64 -8.61 41.25
N VAL A 415 -15.35 -8.35 41.06
CA VAL A 415 -14.30 -9.17 41.68
C VAL A 415 -14.21 -8.91 43.18
N LYS A 416 -14.41 -7.65 43.63
CA LYS A 416 -14.52 -7.31 45.06
C LYS A 416 -15.77 -7.93 45.73
N GLU A 417 -16.92 -7.95 45.03
CA GLU A 417 -18.16 -8.56 45.49
C GLU A 417 -18.04 -10.09 45.64
N LYS A 418 -17.31 -10.76 44.72
CA LYS A 418 -17.01 -12.20 44.82
C LYS A 418 -16.00 -12.53 45.91
N LEU A 419 -15.22 -11.57 46.40
CA LEU A 419 -14.24 -11.73 47.47
C LEU A 419 -14.76 -11.28 48.86
N GLY A 420 -16.06 -11.00 49.00
CA GLY A 420 -16.70 -10.79 50.29
C GLY A 420 -16.37 -9.48 51.01
N LEU A 421 -16.04 -8.40 50.28
CA LEU A 421 -15.84 -7.06 50.83
C LEU A 421 -17.11 -6.23 50.58
N GLU A 422 -18.04 -6.27 51.53
CA GLU A 422 -19.27 -5.46 51.56
C GLU A 422 -18.95 -3.97 51.72
N SER A 423 -19.50 -3.10 50.93
CA SER A 423 -20.67 -2.27 51.23
C SER A 423 -20.83 -1.07 50.28
N VAL A 424 -22.09 -0.73 50.14
CA VAL A 424 -22.76 0.51 49.73
C VAL A 424 -23.15 0.58 48.26
N GLY A 425 -24.47 0.39 48.12
CA GLY A 425 -25.21 0.37 46.88
C GLY A 425 -25.45 1.73 46.25
N LYS A 426 -25.69 1.65 44.96
CA LYS A 426 -26.74 2.42 44.27
C LYS A 426 -27.22 1.61 43.06
N LYS A 427 -28.53 1.56 42.92
CA LYS A 427 -29.28 0.93 41.82
C LYS A 427 -28.73 1.41 40.48
N PHE A 428 -28.25 0.48 39.66
CA PHE A 428 -28.04 0.70 38.24
C PHE A 428 -29.18 0.08 37.45
N GLU A 429 -29.85 0.88 36.65
CA GLU A 429 -30.81 0.46 35.64
C GLU A 429 -30.18 -0.55 34.67
N LYS A 430 -30.94 -1.60 34.41
CA LYS A 430 -30.62 -2.64 33.43
C LYS A 430 -30.62 -2.05 32.03
N THR A 431 -29.47 -1.60 31.54
CA THR A 431 -29.27 -1.47 30.11
C THR A 431 -29.08 -2.86 29.52
N LYS A 432 -29.93 -3.22 28.55
CA LYS A 432 -29.85 -4.49 27.83
C LYS A 432 -28.41 -4.65 27.28
N ARG A 433 -27.69 -5.62 27.82
CA ARG A 433 -26.40 -6.05 27.26
C ARG A 433 -26.64 -6.66 25.89
N ASP A 434 -26.02 -6.09 24.87
CA ASP A 434 -25.87 -6.71 23.56
C ASP A 434 -24.97 -7.95 23.77
N PRO A 435 -25.45 -9.20 23.54
CA PRO A 435 -24.65 -10.39 23.82
C PRO A 435 -23.37 -10.52 23.00
N ASP A 436 -23.24 -9.77 21.88
CA ASP A 436 -22.12 -9.86 20.95
C ASP A 436 -20.90 -9.00 21.34
N THR A 437 -21.00 -8.11 22.33
CA THR A 437 -19.84 -7.39 22.88
C THR A 437 -19.00 -8.23 23.85
N ALA A 438 -19.40 -9.47 24.12
CA ALA A 438 -18.76 -10.33 25.11
C ALA A 438 -17.43 -10.95 24.65
N GLU A 439 -17.18 -11.08 23.33
CA GLU A 439 -15.98 -11.75 22.80
C GLU A 439 -14.78 -10.81 22.58
N PHE A 440 -15.00 -9.51 22.34
CA PHE A 440 -13.92 -8.52 22.22
C PHE A 440 -14.30 -7.19 22.90
N PRO A 441 -14.53 -7.20 24.23
CA PRO A 441 -14.95 -6.01 24.96
C PRO A 441 -13.82 -4.99 25.01
N GLY A 442 -14.06 -3.80 24.46
CA GLY A 442 -13.14 -2.66 24.55
C GLY A 442 -12.09 -2.56 23.44
N GLY A 443 -12.23 -3.33 22.37
CA GLY A 443 -11.36 -3.21 21.21
C GLY A 443 -9.88 -3.49 21.53
N VAL A 444 -8.98 -2.84 20.81
CA VAL A 444 -7.51 -2.98 20.99
C VAL A 444 -7.03 -2.47 22.34
N THR A 445 -7.58 -1.33 22.80
CA THR A 445 -7.10 -0.59 23.97
C THR A 445 -7.08 -1.41 25.26
N ILE A 446 -8.06 -2.29 25.47
CA ILE A 446 -8.13 -3.09 26.70
C ILE A 446 -6.95 -4.07 26.85
N HIS A 447 -6.45 -4.58 25.71
CA HIS A 447 -5.33 -5.51 25.69
C HIS A 447 -4.00 -4.87 26.06
N PHE A 448 -3.90 -3.52 25.97
CA PHE A 448 -2.73 -2.73 26.30
C PHE A 448 -2.95 -1.77 27.47
N LEU A 449 -4.10 -1.82 28.14
CA LEU A 449 -4.45 -0.87 29.23
C LEU A 449 -3.39 -0.83 30.33
N ALA A 450 -2.82 -1.97 30.71
CA ALA A 450 -1.77 -2.04 31.71
C ALA A 450 -0.47 -1.37 31.22
N MET A 451 -0.17 -1.43 29.91
CA MET A 451 0.96 -0.71 29.28
C MET A 451 0.72 0.81 29.29
N HIS A 452 -0.50 1.25 28.92
CA HIS A 452 -0.86 2.67 28.98
C HIS A 452 -0.68 3.24 30.38
N ASN A 453 -1.06 2.47 31.41
CA ASN A 453 -0.90 2.88 32.82
C ASN A 453 0.56 2.99 33.28
N LEU A 454 1.53 2.40 32.57
CA LEU A 454 2.95 2.60 32.89
C LEU A 454 3.44 4.01 32.65
N ILE A 455 2.92 4.65 31.56
CA ILE A 455 3.35 5.99 31.14
C ILE A 455 2.34 7.08 31.52
N ALA A 456 1.10 6.71 31.84
CA ALA A 456 0.07 7.67 32.22
C ALA A 456 0.35 8.23 33.63
N ALA A 457 0.36 9.57 33.75
CA ALA A 457 0.33 10.22 35.05
C ALA A 457 -1.03 9.94 35.72
N GLN A 458 -1.02 9.48 36.97
CA GLN A 458 -2.26 9.28 37.71
C GLN A 458 -2.89 10.66 38.04
N LYS A 459 -4.05 10.94 37.44
CA LYS A 459 -4.73 12.25 37.55
C LYS A 459 -5.06 12.68 38.99
N ASP A 460 -5.18 11.74 39.94
CA ASP A 460 -5.58 11.98 41.32
C ASP A 460 -4.46 11.80 42.35
N ALA A 461 -3.31 11.31 41.95
CA ALA A 461 -2.13 11.17 42.80
C ALA A 461 -1.08 12.16 42.34
N LYS A 462 -0.45 12.88 43.28
CA LYS A 462 0.76 13.69 43.02
C LYS A 462 1.98 12.80 42.64
N GLU A 463 1.74 11.58 42.19
CA GLU A 463 2.77 10.60 41.85
C GLU A 463 3.07 10.64 40.36
N GLU A 464 4.35 10.68 40.06
CA GLU A 464 4.85 10.56 38.69
C GLU A 464 4.48 9.21 38.09
N ALA A 465 4.34 9.14 36.75
CA ALA A 465 4.06 7.89 36.05
C ALA A 465 5.04 6.78 36.49
N PRO A 466 4.58 5.53 36.67
CA PRO A 466 5.43 4.45 37.15
C PRO A 466 6.71 4.24 36.34
N PHE A 467 6.66 4.48 35.05
CA PHE A 467 7.82 4.35 34.17
C PHE A 467 8.86 5.48 34.38
N ILE A 468 8.45 6.67 34.78
CA ILE A 468 9.37 7.77 35.14
C ILE A 468 10.16 7.39 36.38
N GLN A 469 9.55 6.70 37.36
CA GLN A 469 10.26 6.18 38.54
C GLN A 469 11.31 5.14 38.14
N TYR A 470 11.00 4.24 37.21
CA TYR A 470 11.97 3.31 36.66
C TYR A 470 13.16 4.03 36.02
N LEU A 471 12.92 5.05 35.19
CA LEU A 471 14.00 5.85 34.58
C LEU A 471 14.83 6.60 35.64
N ALA A 472 14.22 7.08 36.73
CA ALA A 472 14.91 7.72 37.82
C ALA A 472 15.84 6.74 38.57
N GLU A 473 15.38 5.51 38.83
CA GLU A 473 16.22 4.45 39.43
C GLU A 473 17.39 4.06 38.48
N LEU A 474 17.10 3.92 37.18
CA LEU A 474 18.13 3.62 36.18
C LEU A 474 19.19 4.74 36.08
N ARG A 475 18.76 6.00 36.22
CA ARG A 475 19.67 7.17 36.26
C ARG A 475 20.56 7.16 37.51
N LYS A 476 19.99 6.82 38.66
CA LYS A 476 20.80 6.64 39.88
C LYS A 476 21.87 5.53 39.69
N ALA A 477 21.46 4.40 39.14
CA ALA A 477 22.36 3.31 38.80
C ALA A 477 23.48 3.79 37.85
N HIS A 478 23.13 4.50 36.77
CA HIS A 478 24.13 5.07 35.86
C HIS A 478 25.15 5.96 36.60
N GLN A 479 24.69 6.86 37.48
CA GLN A 479 25.58 7.74 38.25
C GLN A 479 26.51 6.98 39.15
N VAL A 480 26.04 5.93 39.84
CA VAL A 480 26.82 5.10 40.74
C VAL A 480 27.83 4.23 39.98
N PHE A 481 27.41 3.61 38.88
CA PHE A 481 28.24 2.61 38.17
C PHE A 481 29.07 3.18 37.02
N ARG A 482 28.83 4.41 36.58
CA ARG A 482 29.61 5.09 35.55
C ARG A 482 31.13 5.10 35.87
N PRO A 483 31.59 5.46 37.10
CA PRO A 483 33.01 5.42 37.41
C PRO A 483 33.58 4.01 37.30
N VAL A 484 32.83 2.99 37.73
CA VAL A 484 33.25 1.57 37.68
C VAL A 484 33.42 1.09 36.24
N LEU A 485 32.45 1.40 35.38
CA LEU A 485 32.46 0.96 33.98
C LEU A 485 33.52 1.67 33.14
N ARG A 486 33.90 2.91 33.48
CA ARG A 486 34.95 3.69 32.80
C ARG A 486 36.36 3.51 33.36
N SER A 487 36.51 3.14 34.64
CA SER A 487 37.82 3.04 35.28
C SER A 487 38.62 1.83 34.77
N GLU A 488 39.93 2.02 34.59
CA GLU A 488 40.86 0.91 34.32
C GLU A 488 41.25 0.13 35.60
N THR A 489 41.09 0.76 36.77
CA THR A 489 41.43 0.15 38.08
C THR A 489 40.16 -0.07 38.89
N VAL A 490 40.07 -1.21 39.54
CA VAL A 490 38.92 -1.64 40.34
C VAL A 490 39.21 -1.45 41.83
N GLY A 491 38.39 -0.59 42.48
CA GLY A 491 38.50 -0.34 43.93
C GLY A 491 37.93 -1.50 44.78
N PRO A 492 38.14 -1.46 46.10
CA PRO A 492 37.67 -2.49 47.05
C PRO A 492 36.13 -2.67 46.99
N ASP A 493 35.36 -1.57 46.89
CA ASP A 493 33.89 -1.59 46.86
C ASP A 493 33.35 -2.30 45.61
N THR A 494 34.01 -2.08 44.45
CA THR A 494 33.66 -2.78 43.21
C THR A 494 33.93 -4.29 43.30
N LYS A 495 35.03 -4.70 43.97
CA LYS A 495 35.33 -6.12 44.20
C LYS A 495 34.31 -6.76 45.13
N THR A 496 33.88 -6.04 46.16
CA THR A 496 32.83 -6.49 47.09
C THR A 496 31.50 -6.65 46.33
N LEU A 497 31.13 -5.68 45.49
CA LEU A 497 29.95 -5.79 44.64
C LEU A 497 30.04 -6.97 43.67
N ALA A 498 31.16 -7.14 42.98
CA ALA A 498 31.36 -8.29 42.08
C ALA A 498 31.20 -9.63 42.82
N ARG A 499 31.70 -9.72 44.06
CA ARG A 499 31.51 -10.90 44.91
C ARG A 499 30.05 -11.13 45.27
N SER A 500 29.29 -10.07 45.66
CA SER A 500 27.88 -10.18 45.96
C SER A 500 27.04 -10.61 44.76
N ILE A 501 27.38 -10.10 43.54
CA ILE A 501 26.74 -10.51 42.29
C ILE A 501 26.95 -12.01 42.04
N VAL A 502 28.20 -12.50 42.16
CA VAL A 502 28.52 -13.92 41.96
C VAL A 502 27.88 -14.80 43.01
N ALA A 503 27.79 -14.34 44.26
CA ALA A 503 27.17 -15.07 45.37
C ALA A 503 25.63 -15.02 45.35
N GLY A 504 25.02 -14.20 44.49
CA GLY A 504 23.56 -13.97 44.48
C GLY A 504 23.08 -13.22 45.72
N GLU A 505 23.96 -12.48 46.41
CA GLU A 505 23.61 -11.70 47.58
C GLU A 505 22.83 -10.41 47.20
N PRO A 506 21.97 -9.88 48.09
CA PRO A 506 21.26 -8.62 47.84
C PRO A 506 22.24 -7.48 47.52
N ASN A 507 22.00 -6.81 46.37
CA ASN A 507 22.72 -5.63 45.92
C ASN A 507 21.81 -4.70 45.11
N ASP A 508 22.22 -3.46 44.88
CA ASP A 508 21.41 -2.44 44.22
C ASP A 508 20.99 -2.83 42.80
N LEU A 509 21.83 -3.55 42.06
CA LEU A 509 21.50 -3.99 40.70
C LEU A 509 20.43 -5.09 40.70
N LEU A 510 20.54 -6.05 41.64
CA LEU A 510 19.54 -7.09 41.80
C LEU A 510 18.20 -6.49 42.26
N GLN A 511 18.25 -5.48 43.17
CA GLN A 511 17.05 -4.75 43.58
C GLN A 511 16.41 -3.99 42.39
N GLY A 512 17.21 -3.47 41.46
CA GLY A 512 16.72 -2.87 40.21
C GLY A 512 15.90 -3.86 39.37
N VAL A 513 16.38 -5.10 39.22
CA VAL A 513 15.62 -6.17 38.53
C VAL A 513 14.32 -6.49 39.23
N ILE A 514 14.33 -6.62 40.57
CA ILE A 514 13.13 -6.91 41.38
C ILE A 514 12.12 -5.78 41.26
N LYS A 515 12.54 -4.52 41.35
CA LYS A 515 11.66 -3.36 41.16
C LYS A 515 11.07 -3.31 39.74
N THR A 516 11.86 -3.69 38.74
CA THR A 516 11.38 -3.77 37.34
C THR A 516 10.30 -4.84 37.20
N ASP A 517 10.47 -6.00 37.80
CA ASP A 517 9.42 -7.04 37.82
C ASP A 517 8.15 -6.56 38.55
N ALA A 518 8.31 -5.90 39.69
CA ALA A 518 7.19 -5.32 40.44
C ALA A 518 6.41 -4.27 39.63
N LEU A 519 7.10 -3.45 38.84
CA LEU A 519 6.50 -2.47 37.93
C LEU A 519 5.57 -3.16 36.90
N LEU A 520 5.97 -4.34 36.43
CA LEU A 520 5.27 -5.06 35.35
C LEU A 520 4.21 -6.04 35.83
N GLN A 521 3.96 -6.18 37.14
CA GLN A 521 3.02 -7.15 37.70
C GLN A 521 1.58 -7.03 37.21
N LYS A 522 1.15 -5.86 36.73
CA LYS A 522 -0.20 -5.60 36.21
C LYS A 522 -0.36 -6.06 34.76
N LEU A 523 0.72 -6.36 34.05
CA LEU A 523 0.69 -6.90 32.69
C LEU A 523 0.23 -8.37 32.71
N ASP A 524 -0.39 -8.83 31.63
CA ASP A 524 -0.61 -10.27 31.43
C ASP A 524 0.75 -11.01 31.29
N THR A 525 0.73 -12.32 31.51
CA THR A 525 1.95 -13.13 31.61
C THR A 525 2.86 -12.96 30.39
N GLU A 526 2.32 -12.99 29.18
CA GLU A 526 3.11 -12.91 27.94
C GLU A 526 3.79 -11.54 27.77
N LEU A 527 3.04 -10.45 27.95
CA LEU A 527 3.59 -9.08 27.89
C LEU A 527 4.56 -8.83 29.03
N ARG A 528 4.27 -9.33 30.24
CA ARG A 528 5.17 -9.20 31.40
C ARG A 528 6.51 -9.86 31.13
N GLU A 529 6.56 -11.11 30.67
CA GLU A 529 7.81 -11.82 30.36
C GLU A 529 8.62 -11.08 29.29
N SER A 530 7.95 -10.63 28.24
CA SER A 530 8.59 -9.91 27.13
C SER A 530 9.18 -8.58 27.60
N MET A 531 8.41 -7.78 28.32
CA MET A 531 8.83 -6.47 28.81
C MET A 531 9.88 -6.61 29.94
N LEU A 532 9.79 -7.63 30.78
CA LEU A 532 10.78 -7.91 31.81
C LEU A 532 12.13 -8.25 31.18
N ALA A 533 12.16 -9.05 30.12
CA ALA A 533 13.40 -9.39 29.42
C ALA A 533 14.12 -8.14 28.90
N VAL A 534 13.39 -7.16 28.38
CA VAL A 534 13.95 -5.92 27.82
C VAL A 534 14.31 -4.91 28.91
N LEU A 535 13.41 -4.66 29.86
CA LEU A 535 13.60 -3.63 30.89
C LEU A 535 14.50 -4.06 32.05
N SER A 536 14.71 -5.37 32.28
CA SER A 536 15.72 -5.84 33.22
C SER A 536 17.13 -5.87 32.63
N GLU A 537 17.27 -5.88 31.31
CA GLU A 537 18.55 -6.01 30.62
C GLU A 537 19.56 -4.90 30.96
N PRO A 538 19.18 -3.61 31.14
CA PRO A 538 20.12 -2.58 31.60
C PRO A 538 20.80 -2.92 32.93
N TRP A 539 20.08 -3.51 33.88
CA TRP A 539 20.58 -3.95 35.16
C TRP A 539 21.55 -5.14 35.00
N LEU A 540 21.13 -6.15 34.22
CA LEU A 540 21.95 -7.33 33.93
C LEU A 540 23.19 -6.98 33.13
N MET A 541 23.11 -6.06 32.20
CA MET A 541 24.22 -5.52 31.43
C MET A 541 25.21 -4.81 32.35
N THR A 542 24.74 -4.01 33.31
CA THR A 542 25.59 -3.34 34.29
C THR A 542 26.29 -4.36 35.18
N MET A 543 25.62 -5.41 35.65
CA MET A 543 26.24 -6.52 36.39
C MET A 543 27.37 -7.17 35.58
N ARG A 544 27.11 -7.49 34.30
CA ARG A 544 28.15 -8.06 33.42
C ARG A 544 29.34 -7.13 33.27
N GLY A 545 29.10 -5.82 33.12
CA GLY A 545 30.16 -4.82 33.04
C GLY A 545 31.03 -4.74 34.29
N VAL A 546 30.43 -4.80 35.50
CA VAL A 546 31.15 -4.85 36.78
C VAL A 546 31.99 -6.10 36.88
N LEU A 547 31.45 -7.26 36.52
CA LEU A 547 32.16 -8.53 36.55
C LEU A 547 33.33 -8.54 35.56
N GLU A 548 33.14 -8.07 34.34
CA GLU A 548 34.19 -8.02 33.32
C GLU A 548 35.34 -7.08 33.71
N ARG A 549 35.02 -5.90 34.28
CA ARG A 549 36.04 -4.99 34.81
C ARG A 549 36.82 -5.63 35.95
N THR A 550 36.13 -6.30 36.87
CA THR A 550 36.79 -6.98 38.01
C THR A 550 37.70 -8.11 37.53
N ARG A 551 37.23 -8.91 36.56
CA ARG A 551 38.03 -9.96 35.93
C ARG A 551 39.28 -9.39 35.27
N SER A 552 39.13 -8.37 34.42
CA SER A 552 40.26 -7.73 33.74
C SER A 552 41.29 -7.16 34.71
N ASP A 553 40.89 -6.62 35.89
CA ASP A 553 41.78 -6.12 36.91
C ASP A 553 42.53 -7.28 37.60
N ILE A 554 41.85 -8.38 37.89
CA ILE A 554 42.45 -9.58 38.45
C ILE A 554 43.47 -10.18 37.48
N ASP A 555 43.10 -10.38 36.21
CA ASP A 555 43.98 -10.96 35.18
C ASP A 555 45.24 -10.10 34.97
N ARG A 556 45.11 -8.78 34.95
CA ARG A 556 46.25 -7.85 34.84
C ARG A 556 47.19 -7.94 36.05
N ARG A 557 46.64 -7.98 37.28
CA ARG A 557 47.45 -8.12 38.50
C ARG A 557 48.12 -9.48 38.54
N TRP A 558 47.39 -10.54 38.22
CA TRP A 558 47.95 -11.88 38.16
C TRP A 558 49.08 -11.96 37.14
N GLY A 559 48.92 -11.38 35.97
CA GLY A 559 49.97 -11.30 34.96
C GLY A 559 51.20 -10.52 35.42
N ALA A 560 51.01 -9.43 36.17
CA ALA A 560 52.13 -8.64 36.73
C ALA A 560 52.83 -9.32 37.91
N ASP A 561 52.08 -10.00 38.80
CA ASP A 561 52.60 -10.56 40.02
C ASP A 561 53.14 -11.98 39.83
N VAL A 562 52.71 -12.75 38.83
CA VAL A 562 53.08 -14.17 38.67
C VAL A 562 54.02 -14.41 37.47
N PHE A 563 53.99 -13.54 36.43
CA PHE A 563 54.82 -13.68 35.22
C PHE A 563 55.96 -12.65 35.13
N GLN A 564 56.19 -11.80 36.14
CA GLN A 564 57.44 -11.07 36.36
C GLN A 564 58.34 -11.81 37.40
#